data_b19ac86eb500031317e426d32da92ddd
#
_entry.id   b19ac86eb500031317e426d32da92ddd
#
_cell.length_a   1.000
_cell.length_b   1.000
_cell.length_c   1.000
_cell.angle_alpha   90.00
_cell.angle_beta   90.00
_cell.angle_gamma   90.00
#
_symmetry.space_group_name_H-M   'P 1'
#
loop_
_entity.id
_entity.type
_entity.pdbx_description
1 polymer ?
#
loop_
_entity_poly.entity_id
_entity_poly.type
_entity_poly.pdbx_seq_one_letter_code
_entity_poly.pdbx_strand_id
1 'polypeptide(L)'
;MAKLSKAKTAIEQLAQDFYDYLLIEKNRSAKTKVNYEHYLRRFFAFASITDPKDITPEVVRKYRLYLNSLKNAKSNGLKKQTQIYHLIAVRSFLKYLAKRDIATLSPEKIELGKMPSRAIQF
;
A
#
# COMPACT_ATOMS: atom_id res chain seq x y z
N MET A 1 24.29 -18.18 -12.06
CA MET A 1 24.02 -17.95 -11.91
C MET A 1 23.53 -17.51 -11.46
N ALA A 2 23.42 -17.59 -11.36
CA ALA A 2 22.84 -17.17 -11.06
C ALA A 2 22.49 -16.59 -10.55
N LYS A 3 22.38 -16.21 -10.48
CA LYS A 3 21.84 -15.59 -9.94
C LYS A 3 21.03 -15.46 -9.81
N LEU A 4 21.47 -15.96 -9.76
CA LEU A 4 20.45 -16.01 -9.68
C LEU A 4 19.53 -15.12 -9.19
N SER A 5 18.81 -14.81 -9.79
CA SER A 5 17.82 -13.86 -9.36
C SER A 5 16.99 -14.50 -8.27
N LYS A 6 16.66 -13.74 -7.26
CA LYS A 6 15.80 -14.23 -6.21
C LYS A 6 14.39 -14.45 -6.74
N ALA A 7 13.77 -15.49 -6.25
CA ALA A 7 12.36 -15.70 -6.52
C ALA A 7 11.57 -14.59 -5.85
N LYS A 8 10.51 -14.12 -6.51
CA LYS A 8 9.64 -13.12 -5.91
C LYS A 8 8.86 -13.73 -4.76
N THR A 9 8.64 -12.95 -3.72
CA THR A 9 7.76 -13.39 -2.64
C THR A 9 6.32 -13.38 -3.13
N ALA A 10 5.45 -14.04 -2.37
CA ALA A 10 4.04 -14.05 -2.72
C ALA A 10 3.50 -12.63 -2.83
N ILE A 11 3.87 -11.77 -1.88
CA ILE A 11 3.36 -10.41 -1.88
C ILE A 11 3.89 -9.61 -3.08
N GLU A 12 5.13 -9.82 -3.47
CA GLU A 12 5.68 -9.11 -4.61
C GLU A 12 4.96 -9.47 -5.90
N GLN A 13 4.66 -10.77 -6.06
CA GLN A 13 3.93 -11.18 -7.25
C GLN A 13 2.51 -10.63 -7.25
N LEU A 14 1.84 -10.68 -6.12
CA LEU A 14 0.48 -10.15 -6.01
C LEU A 14 0.46 -8.65 -6.23
N ALA A 15 1.46 -7.94 -5.75
CA ALA A 15 1.54 -6.50 -5.98
C ALA A 15 1.72 -6.20 -7.45
N GLN A 16 2.55 -6.97 -8.14
CA GLN A 16 2.74 -6.78 -9.57
C GLN A 16 1.42 -7.00 -10.30
N ASP A 17 0.70 -8.05 -9.93
CA ASP A 17 -0.62 -8.31 -10.54
C ASP A 17 -1.57 -7.16 -10.28
N PHE A 18 -1.50 -6.57 -9.09
CA PHE A 18 -2.34 -5.43 -8.73
C PHE A 18 -2.01 -4.21 -9.60
N TYR A 19 -0.72 -3.95 -9.84
CA TYR A 19 -0.34 -2.81 -10.68
C TYR A 19 -0.85 -3.00 -12.10
N ASP A 20 -0.76 -4.21 -12.61
CA ASP A 20 -1.30 -4.51 -13.93
C ASP A 20 -2.82 -4.32 -13.96
N TYR A 21 -3.48 -4.73 -12.88
CA TYR A 21 -4.92 -4.56 -12.73
C TYR A 21 -5.29 -3.07 -12.77
N LEU A 22 -4.51 -2.22 -12.12
CA LEU A 22 -4.80 -0.78 -12.15
C LEU A 22 -4.74 -0.23 -13.57
N LEU A 23 -3.78 -0.66 -14.35
CA LEU A 23 -3.65 -0.17 -15.72
C LEU A 23 -4.71 -0.72 -16.63
N ILE A 24 -4.98 -2.01 -16.54
CA ILE A 24 -5.81 -2.72 -17.52
C ILE A 24 -7.29 -2.66 -17.14
N GLU A 25 -7.60 -3.08 -15.91
CA GLU A 25 -9.00 -3.20 -15.50
C GLU A 25 -9.57 -1.89 -15.00
N LYS A 26 -8.78 -1.10 -14.29
CA LYS A 26 -9.24 0.16 -13.73
C LYS A 26 -8.89 1.35 -14.59
N ASN A 27 -8.15 1.12 -15.67
CA ASN A 27 -7.79 2.17 -16.63
C ASN A 27 -7.13 3.36 -15.95
N ARG A 28 -6.31 3.10 -14.95
CA ARG A 28 -5.59 4.17 -14.27
C ARG A 28 -4.37 4.59 -15.07
N SER A 29 -3.90 5.81 -14.85
CA SER A 29 -2.75 6.32 -15.57
C SER A 29 -1.47 5.64 -15.09
N ALA A 30 -0.43 5.72 -15.94
CA ALA A 30 0.88 5.20 -15.57
C ALA A 30 1.40 5.88 -14.33
N LYS A 31 1.11 7.17 -14.17
CA LYS A 31 1.54 7.90 -12.99
C LYS A 31 0.89 7.37 -11.72
N THR A 32 -0.38 7.05 -11.79
CA THR A 32 -1.09 6.47 -10.64
C THR A 32 -0.46 5.14 -10.27
N LYS A 33 -0.14 4.33 -11.26
CA LYS A 33 0.49 3.04 -11.00
C LYS A 33 1.82 3.22 -10.28
N VAL A 34 2.65 4.17 -10.76
CA VAL A 34 3.95 4.42 -10.14
C VAL A 34 3.79 4.91 -8.71
N ASN A 35 2.81 5.77 -8.46
CA ASN A 35 2.57 6.27 -7.11
C ASN A 35 2.16 5.15 -6.17
N TYR A 36 1.24 4.28 -6.62
CA TYR A 36 0.80 3.15 -5.79
C TYR A 36 1.95 2.20 -5.51
N GLU A 37 2.78 1.96 -6.52
CA GLU A 37 3.94 1.10 -6.35
C GLU A 37 4.87 1.66 -5.29
N HIS A 38 5.11 2.96 -5.32
CA HIS A 38 5.95 3.63 -4.33
C HIS A 38 5.38 3.48 -2.92
N TYR A 39 4.09 3.73 -2.78
CA TYR A 39 3.45 3.65 -1.45
C TYR A 39 3.46 2.23 -0.91
N LEU A 40 3.16 1.25 -1.75
CA LEU A 40 3.12 -0.13 -1.29
C LEU A 40 4.51 -0.67 -0.97
N ARG A 41 5.52 -0.28 -1.72
CA ARG A 41 6.88 -0.69 -1.42
C ARG A 41 7.31 -0.21 -0.05
N ARG A 42 6.95 1.02 0.29
CA ARG A 42 7.27 1.54 1.62
C ARG A 42 6.61 0.70 2.70
N PHE A 43 5.35 0.33 2.50
CA PHE A 43 4.63 -0.48 3.46
C PHE A 43 5.27 -1.86 3.62
N PHE A 44 5.52 -2.52 2.50
CA PHE A 44 6.09 -3.86 2.53
C PHE A 44 7.48 -3.86 3.19
N ALA A 45 8.27 -2.84 2.90
CA ALA A 45 9.60 -2.75 3.48
C ALA A 45 9.55 -2.48 4.98
N PHE A 46 8.67 -1.58 5.40
CA PHE A 46 8.53 -1.26 6.81
C PHE A 46 8.13 -2.48 7.62
N ALA A 47 7.16 -3.22 7.14
CA ALA A 47 6.56 -4.31 7.88
C ALA A 47 7.15 -5.68 7.54
N SER A 48 8.12 -5.72 6.62
CA SER A 48 8.73 -6.98 6.19
C SER A 48 7.67 -7.97 5.70
N ILE A 49 6.72 -7.46 4.92
CA ILE A 49 5.63 -8.28 4.39
C ILE A 49 6.15 -9.17 3.28
N THR A 50 5.92 -10.47 3.39
CA THR A 50 6.26 -11.41 2.33
C THR A 50 5.05 -12.21 1.86
N ASP A 51 4.02 -12.26 2.68
CA ASP A 51 2.80 -13.03 2.39
C ASP A 51 1.60 -12.19 2.80
N PRO A 52 0.46 -12.30 2.09
CA PRO A 52 -0.73 -11.52 2.47
C PRO A 52 -1.17 -11.70 3.92
N LYS A 53 -0.91 -12.86 4.50
CA LYS A 53 -1.30 -13.10 5.89
C LYS A 53 -0.51 -12.25 6.87
N ASP A 54 0.62 -11.71 6.43
CA ASP A 54 1.43 -10.85 7.31
C ASP A 54 0.78 -9.49 7.55
N ILE A 55 -0.23 -9.14 6.77
CA ILE A 55 -0.92 -7.87 6.91
C ILE A 55 -2.01 -8.01 7.96
N THR A 56 -1.77 -7.46 9.13
CA THR A 56 -2.66 -7.58 10.28
C THR A 56 -3.05 -6.20 10.77
N PRO A 57 -4.12 -6.10 11.60
CA PRO A 57 -4.48 -4.79 12.16
C PRO A 57 -3.33 -4.15 12.93
N GLU A 58 -2.56 -4.95 13.65
CA GLU A 58 -1.44 -4.42 14.43
C GLU A 58 -0.35 -3.86 13.52
N VAL A 59 -0.07 -4.53 12.43
CA VAL A 59 0.93 -4.06 11.47
C VAL A 59 0.49 -2.72 10.89
N VAL A 60 -0.79 -2.60 10.54
CA VAL A 60 -1.30 -1.35 9.98
C VAL A 60 -1.22 -0.23 11.02
N ARG A 61 -1.54 -0.55 12.29
CA ARG A 61 -1.45 0.45 13.35
C ARG A 61 -0.02 0.97 13.49
N LYS A 62 0.94 0.05 13.49
CA LYS A 62 2.35 0.44 13.61
C LYS A 62 2.79 1.26 12.40
N TYR A 63 2.29 0.91 11.23
CA TYR A 63 2.63 1.65 10.02
C TYR A 63 2.09 3.08 10.09
N ARG A 64 0.88 3.27 10.62
CA ARG A 64 0.33 4.61 10.80
C ARG A 64 1.22 5.45 11.70
N LEU A 65 1.68 4.85 12.80
CA LEU A 65 2.58 5.56 13.72
C LEU A 65 3.89 5.91 13.03
N TYR A 66 4.41 4.99 12.25
CA TYR A 66 5.63 5.22 11.50
C TYR A 66 5.47 6.39 10.53
N LEU A 67 4.39 6.38 9.74
CA LEU A 67 4.15 7.48 8.80
C LEU A 67 4.04 8.82 9.53
N ASN A 68 3.34 8.81 10.64
CA ASN A 68 3.16 10.04 11.41
C ASN A 68 4.47 10.56 11.97
N SER A 69 5.38 9.65 12.33
CA SER A 69 6.67 10.07 12.85
C SER A 69 7.51 10.77 11.79
N LEU A 70 7.30 10.44 10.54
CA LEU A 70 8.05 11.05 9.44
C LEU A 70 7.67 12.50 9.21
N LYS A 71 6.49 12.91 9.66
CA LYS A 71 6.05 14.28 9.42
C LYS A 71 6.93 15.31 10.13
N ASN A 72 7.72 14.86 11.11
CA ASN A 72 8.61 15.76 11.85
C ASN A 72 10.00 15.83 11.22
N ALA A 73 10.26 15.05 10.20
CA ALA A 73 11.51 15.14 9.50
C ALA A 73 11.49 16.45 8.72
N LYS A 74 12.52 17.23 8.82
CA LYS A 74 12.50 18.57 8.26
C LYS A 74 11.88 18.61 6.87
N SER A 75 12.62 19.02 5.87
CA SER A 75 12.02 19.19 4.55
C SER A 75 11.45 17.93 3.96
N ASN A 76 11.74 16.77 4.56
CA ASN A 76 11.28 15.48 4.02
C ASN A 76 10.10 14.92 4.78
N GLY A 77 9.52 15.69 5.71
CA GLY A 77 8.40 15.20 6.49
C GLY A 77 7.18 14.94 5.62
N LEU A 78 6.38 13.96 6.02
CA LEU A 78 5.18 13.63 5.30
C LEU A 78 4.01 14.44 5.81
N LYS A 79 3.31 15.09 4.90
CA LYS A 79 2.08 15.80 5.24
C LYS A 79 1.00 14.78 5.55
N LYS A 80 0.02 15.22 6.34
CA LYS A 80 -1.10 14.37 6.69
C LYS A 80 -1.77 13.77 5.45
N GLN A 81 -1.96 14.58 4.44
CA GLN A 81 -2.58 14.13 3.20
C GLN A 81 -1.77 13.02 2.54
N THR A 82 -0.45 13.17 2.53
CA THR A 82 0.42 12.14 1.94
C THR A 82 0.37 10.86 2.75
N GLN A 83 0.30 10.96 4.08
CA GLN A 83 0.13 9.79 4.91
C GLN A 83 -1.13 9.03 4.53
N ILE A 84 -2.21 9.76 4.30
CA ILE A 84 -3.49 9.15 3.93
C ILE A 84 -3.38 8.48 2.56
N TYR A 85 -2.65 9.09 1.63
CA TYR A 85 -2.44 8.46 0.32
C TYR A 85 -1.76 7.11 0.44
N HIS A 86 -0.80 6.98 1.35
CA HIS A 86 -0.17 5.68 1.58
C HIS A 86 -1.21 4.65 2.05
N LEU A 87 -2.08 5.06 2.95
CA LEU A 87 -3.10 4.15 3.47
C LEU A 87 -4.14 3.81 2.42
N ILE A 88 -4.45 4.75 1.54
CA ILE A 88 -5.36 4.48 0.43
C ILE A 88 -4.79 3.39 -0.47
N ALA A 89 -3.49 3.45 -0.73
CA ALA A 89 -2.86 2.43 -1.56
C ALA A 89 -2.94 1.05 -0.91
N VAL A 90 -2.67 0.97 0.39
CA VAL A 90 -2.76 -0.29 1.10
C VAL A 90 -4.19 -0.82 1.06
N ARG A 91 -5.16 0.04 1.31
CA ARG A 91 -6.56 -0.36 1.29
C ARG A 91 -6.99 -0.85 -0.08
N SER A 92 -6.56 -0.15 -1.13
CA SER A 92 -6.90 -0.56 -2.49
C SER A 92 -6.30 -1.91 -2.84
N PHE A 93 -5.08 -2.16 -2.39
CA PHE A 93 -4.45 -3.45 -2.59
C PHE A 93 -5.23 -4.55 -1.87
N LEU A 94 -5.68 -4.29 -0.64
CA LEU A 94 -6.48 -5.26 0.09
C LEU A 94 -7.81 -5.53 -0.59
N LYS A 95 -8.42 -4.50 -1.18
CA LYS A 95 -9.64 -4.70 -1.95
C LYS A 95 -9.41 -5.62 -3.14
N TYR A 96 -8.28 -5.43 -3.81
CA TYR A 96 -7.92 -6.29 -4.93
C TYR A 96 -7.75 -7.74 -4.48
N LEU A 97 -7.06 -7.95 -3.35
CA LEU A 97 -6.86 -9.29 -2.84
C LEU A 97 -8.18 -9.95 -2.45
N ALA A 98 -9.08 -9.17 -1.83
CA ALA A 98 -10.39 -9.69 -1.47
C ALA A 98 -11.16 -10.11 -2.72
N LYS A 99 -11.05 -9.34 -3.77
CA LYS A 99 -11.71 -9.66 -5.03
C LYS A 99 -11.21 -10.96 -5.62
N ARG A 100 -9.97 -11.32 -5.32
CA ARG A 100 -9.39 -12.57 -5.80
C ARG A 100 -9.49 -13.69 -4.77
N ASP A 101 -10.26 -13.47 -3.72
CA ASP A 101 -10.47 -14.48 -2.66
C ASP A 101 -9.17 -14.88 -1.96
N ILE A 102 -8.24 -13.95 -1.86
CA ILE A 102 -6.98 -14.20 -1.16
C ILE A 102 -7.14 -13.75 0.27
N ALA A 103 -6.89 -14.65 1.21
CA ALA A 103 -7.07 -14.37 2.63
C ALA A 103 -6.06 -13.35 3.13
N THR A 104 -6.54 -12.27 3.68
CA THR A 104 -5.72 -11.21 4.27
C THR A 104 -6.63 -10.31 5.10
N LEU A 105 -6.08 -9.20 5.60
CA LEU A 105 -6.87 -8.24 6.34
C LEU A 105 -7.98 -7.67 5.45
N SER A 106 -9.17 -7.54 6.01
CA SER A 106 -10.30 -6.97 5.28
C SER A 106 -10.04 -5.48 5.04
N PRO A 107 -10.30 -4.97 3.83
CA PRO A 107 -10.01 -3.56 3.53
C PRO A 107 -10.77 -2.58 4.41
N GLU A 108 -11.97 -2.94 4.90
CA GLU A 108 -12.72 -2.03 5.77
C GLU A 108 -12.00 -1.78 7.10
N LYS A 109 -11.05 -2.61 7.45
CA LYS A 109 -10.30 -2.41 8.69
C LYS A 109 -9.34 -1.25 8.60
N ILE A 110 -9.09 -0.74 7.40
CA ILE A 110 -8.21 0.41 7.24
C ILE A 110 -9.05 1.66 7.17
N GLU A 111 -9.06 2.42 8.26
CA GLU A 111 -9.75 3.68 8.32
C GLU A 111 -8.82 4.76 7.81
N LEU A 112 -9.33 5.60 6.93
CA LEU A 112 -8.49 6.63 6.32
C LEU A 112 -8.43 7.90 7.14
N GLY A 113 -9.39 8.10 8.04
CA GLY A 113 -9.45 9.32 8.80
C GLY A 113 -9.94 10.48 7.96
N LYS A 114 -9.87 11.67 8.52
CA LYS A 114 -10.32 12.87 7.83
C LYS A 114 -9.19 13.50 7.07
N MET A 115 -9.47 13.89 5.85
CA MET A 115 -8.50 14.64 5.06
C MET A 115 -8.45 16.08 5.59
N PRO A 116 -7.27 16.68 5.58
CA PRO A 116 -7.15 18.07 6.05
C PRO A 116 -7.77 19.08 5.11
N SER A 117 -8.03 18.70 3.88
CA SER A 117 -8.67 19.59 2.92
C SER A 117 -9.96 18.95 2.49
N ARG A 118 -10.60 19.52 1.45
CA ARG A 118 -11.87 18.97 1.02
C ARG A 118 -11.71 17.50 0.64
N ALA A 119 -12.81 16.78 0.74
CA ALA A 119 -12.82 15.34 0.54
C ALA A 119 -12.27 14.95 -0.82
N ILE A 120 -11.62 13.82 -0.84
CA ILE A 120 -11.06 13.28 -2.08
C ILE A 120 -12.09 12.34 -2.69
N GLN A 121 -12.28 12.47 -3.99
CA GLN A 121 -13.21 11.65 -4.72
C GLN A 121 -12.51 10.39 -5.21
N PHE A 122 -13.06 9.25 -4.89
CA PHE A 122 -12.47 7.97 -5.32
C PHE A 122 -13.49 7.09 -6.00
#